data_b218663755914c6d6efaaf66bff0bfae
#
_entry.id   b218663755914c6d6efaaf66bff0bfae
#
_cell.length_a   1.000
_cell.length_b   1.000
_cell.length_c   1.000
_cell.angle_alpha   90.00
_cell.angle_beta   90.00
_cell.angle_gamma   90.00
#
_symmetry.space_group_name_H-M   'P 1'
#
loop_
_entity.id
_entity.type
_entity.pdbx_description
1 polymer ?
#
loop_
_entity_poly.entity_id
_entity_poly.type
_entity_poly.pdbx_seq_one_letter_code
_entity_poly.pdbx_strand_id
1 'polypeptide(L)'
;LQCALRQTKIGEETPKELSIDMGALFIPVENLLIGVLIMNVPSFSIHKRYTDFKSIMCYSVQIGFQWKVINNLLIIGTLESEKTHVLVGNIGMEYRLFDDFYIRTGIQTAPFLPSLGIGYSLSAFTLDIATQLHPLLGMSMGIGLKYSF
;
A
#
# COMPACT_ATOMS: atom_id res chain seq x y z
N LEU A 1 -2.78 10.57 12.56
CA LEU A 1 -2.63 11.85 11.85
C LEU A 1 -1.16 12.06 11.54
N GLN A 2 -0.82 12.30 10.28
CA GLN A 2 0.54 12.62 9.84
C GLN A 2 0.50 13.96 9.08
N CYS A 3 1.49 14.81 9.32
CA CYS A 3 1.69 16.05 8.58
C CYS A 3 3.04 15.98 7.87
N ALA A 4 3.08 16.26 6.57
CA ALA A 4 4.30 16.23 5.78
C ALA A 4 4.53 17.58 5.08
N LEU A 5 5.75 18.11 5.20
CA LEU A 5 6.25 19.23 4.40
C LEU A 5 7.18 18.67 3.33
N ARG A 6 6.82 18.89 2.07
CA ARG A 6 7.66 18.50 0.94
C ARG A 6 8.23 19.73 0.27
N GLN A 7 9.52 19.68 -0.02
CA GLN A 7 10.21 20.68 -0.82
C GLN A 7 10.83 19.98 -2.04
N THR A 8 10.44 20.40 -3.24
CA THR A 8 10.94 19.83 -4.49
C THR A 8 11.69 20.92 -5.27
N LYS A 9 12.90 20.63 -5.73
CA LYS A 9 13.67 21.57 -6.55
C LYS A 9 13.43 21.24 -8.02
N ILE A 10 12.87 22.22 -8.76
CA ILE A 10 12.61 22.10 -10.21
C ILE A 10 13.30 23.29 -10.88
N GLY A 11 14.47 23.05 -11.48
CA GLY A 11 15.30 24.14 -12.04
C GLY A 11 15.81 25.09 -10.95
N GLU A 12 15.54 26.38 -11.07
CA GLU A 12 15.89 27.41 -10.08
C GLU A 12 14.83 27.62 -9.01
N GLU A 13 13.65 26.99 -9.13
CA GLU A 13 12.54 27.15 -8.21
C GLU A 13 12.43 25.99 -7.22
N THR A 14 12.03 26.31 -6.00
CA THR A 14 11.82 25.33 -4.92
C THR A 14 10.42 25.47 -4.36
N PRO A 15 9.40 24.95 -5.04
CA PRO A 15 8.04 24.95 -4.49
C PRO A 15 7.99 24.15 -3.18
N LYS A 16 7.30 24.72 -2.20
CA LYS A 16 7.04 24.07 -0.91
C LYS A 16 5.57 23.68 -0.87
N GLU A 17 5.30 22.44 -0.57
CA GLU A 17 3.96 21.88 -0.43
C GLU A 17 3.77 21.33 0.98
N LEU A 18 2.62 21.62 1.57
CA LEU A 18 2.19 21.07 2.84
C LEU A 18 1.04 20.10 2.58
N SER A 19 1.16 18.89 3.05
CA SER A 19 0.10 17.88 2.98
C SER A 19 -0.19 17.29 4.36
N ILE A 20 -1.42 16.85 4.54
CA ILE A 20 -1.89 16.16 5.74
C ILE A 20 -2.45 14.81 5.33
N ASP A 21 -2.03 13.77 6.04
CA ASP A 21 -2.54 12.43 5.89
C ASP A 21 -3.36 12.07 7.14
N MET A 22 -4.50 11.47 6.91
CA MET A 22 -5.42 11.03 7.97
C MET A 22 -5.76 9.57 7.78
N GLY A 23 -5.65 8.78 8.84
CA GLY A 23 -6.03 7.38 8.83
C GLY A 23 -6.87 7.03 10.05
N ALA A 24 -7.79 6.09 9.86
CA ALA A 24 -8.59 5.50 10.90
C ALA A 24 -8.60 3.97 10.74
N LEU A 25 -8.53 3.27 11.88
CA LEU A 25 -8.68 1.83 11.96
C LEU A 25 -9.88 1.49 12.83
N PHE A 26 -10.66 0.54 12.37
CA PHE A 26 -11.85 0.07 13.04
C PHE A 26 -11.84 -1.46 13.13
N ILE A 27 -12.12 -2.00 14.32
CA ILE A 27 -12.15 -3.43 14.61
C ILE A 27 -13.58 -3.79 15.02
N PRO A 28 -14.49 -4.09 14.08
CA PRO A 28 -15.88 -4.40 14.39
C PRO A 28 -16.04 -5.74 15.13
N VAL A 29 -15.17 -6.68 14.84
CA VAL A 29 -15.04 -7.99 15.48
C VAL A 29 -13.57 -8.38 15.57
N GLU A 30 -13.20 -9.25 16.50
CA GLU A 30 -11.80 -9.62 16.79
C GLU A 30 -10.99 -10.08 15.56
N ASN A 31 -11.67 -10.64 14.56
CA ASN A 31 -11.03 -11.21 13.38
C ASN A 31 -11.02 -10.26 12.16
N LEU A 32 -11.64 -9.07 12.26
CA LEU A 32 -11.79 -8.15 11.14
C LEU A 32 -11.26 -6.77 11.50
N LEU A 33 -10.27 -6.31 10.75
CA LEU A 33 -9.75 -4.96 10.79
C LEU A 33 -10.17 -4.23 9.51
N ILE A 34 -10.73 -3.05 9.63
CA ILE A 34 -11.07 -2.17 8.52
C ILE A 34 -10.28 -0.87 8.68
N GLY A 35 -9.65 -0.42 7.62
CA GLY A 35 -8.86 0.79 7.59
C GLY A 35 -9.32 1.77 6.51
N VAL A 36 -9.24 3.05 6.81
CA VAL A 36 -9.41 4.13 5.84
C VAL A 36 -8.20 5.04 5.96
N LEU A 37 -7.61 5.37 4.83
CA LEU A 37 -6.47 6.29 4.73
C LEU A 37 -6.77 7.34 3.67
N ILE A 38 -6.61 8.59 4.03
CA ILE A 38 -6.74 9.74 3.13
C ILE A 38 -5.39 10.45 3.14
N MET A 39 -4.77 10.57 1.99
CA MET A 39 -3.43 11.14 1.85
C MET A 39 -3.46 12.42 1.03
N ASN A 40 -2.53 13.32 1.34
CA ASN A 40 -2.30 14.57 0.62
C ASN A 40 -3.50 15.52 0.60
N VAL A 41 -4.22 15.69 1.73
CA VAL A 41 -5.38 16.58 1.83
C VAL A 41 -5.15 17.62 2.94
N PRO A 42 -5.44 18.90 2.68
CA PRO A 42 -5.36 19.59 1.39
C PRO A 42 -3.89 19.84 1.03
N SER A 43 -3.54 19.82 -0.25
CA SER A 43 -2.23 20.26 -0.69
C SER A 43 -2.24 21.77 -0.89
N PHE A 44 -1.54 22.50 -0.02
CA PHE A 44 -1.36 23.96 -0.16
C PHE A 44 0.02 24.24 -0.78
N SER A 45 0.02 24.89 -1.95
CA SER A 45 1.24 25.46 -2.51
C SER A 45 1.52 26.80 -1.84
N ILE A 46 2.63 26.92 -1.13
CA ILE A 46 3.00 28.13 -0.37
C ILE A 46 3.61 29.22 -1.28
N HIS A 47 3.80 28.94 -2.57
CA HIS A 47 4.43 29.90 -3.49
C HIS A 47 3.41 30.69 -4.31
N LYS A 48 3.34 32.00 -4.06
CA LYS A 48 2.35 32.95 -4.60
C LYS A 48 2.57 33.39 -6.06
N ARG A 49 3.56 32.91 -6.79
CA ARG A 49 3.99 33.57 -8.04
C ARG A 49 3.56 32.93 -9.36
N TYR A 50 3.00 31.73 -9.33
CA TYR A 50 2.49 31.08 -10.53
C TYR A 50 1.12 30.48 -10.28
N THR A 51 0.11 31.08 -10.85
CA THR A 51 -1.32 30.67 -10.78
C THR A 51 -1.62 29.38 -11.57
N ASP A 52 -0.64 28.82 -12.29
CA ASP A 52 -0.83 27.66 -13.18
C ASP A 52 -0.15 26.37 -12.71
N PHE A 53 0.61 26.39 -11.60
CA PHE A 53 1.09 25.13 -11.00
C PHE A 53 -0.05 24.50 -10.19
N LYS A 54 -0.86 23.70 -10.88
CA LYS A 54 -1.77 22.74 -10.27
C LYS A 54 -0.94 21.86 -9.33
N SER A 55 -1.32 21.80 -8.06
CA SER A 55 -0.64 20.98 -7.05
C SER A 55 -0.21 19.64 -7.66
N ILE A 56 1.09 19.34 -7.60
CA ILE A 56 1.67 18.10 -8.12
C ILE A 56 1.20 16.91 -7.28
N MET A 57 0.79 17.16 -6.04
CA MET A 57 0.25 16.14 -5.16
C MET A 57 -1.24 15.90 -5.44
N CYS A 58 -1.54 14.68 -5.88
CA CYS A 58 -2.91 14.21 -5.99
C CYS A 58 -3.36 13.66 -4.63
N TYR A 59 -4.57 13.99 -4.20
CA TYR A 59 -5.14 13.31 -3.04
C TYR A 59 -5.45 11.85 -3.40
N SER A 60 -5.21 10.96 -2.46
CA SER A 60 -5.54 9.55 -2.57
C SER A 60 -6.42 9.14 -1.39
N VAL A 61 -7.42 8.33 -1.68
CA VAL A 61 -8.26 7.69 -0.67
C VAL A 61 -8.10 6.20 -0.80
N GLN A 62 -7.76 5.55 0.30
CA GLN A 62 -7.59 4.11 0.36
C GLN A 62 -8.50 3.55 1.46
N ILE A 63 -9.23 2.49 1.13
CA ILE A 63 -10.02 1.69 2.06
C ILE A 63 -9.47 0.27 2.00
N GLY A 64 -9.27 -0.34 3.15
CA GLY A 64 -8.77 -1.70 3.22
C GLY A 64 -9.42 -2.50 4.34
N PHE A 65 -9.32 -3.80 4.21
CA PHE A 65 -9.69 -4.72 5.27
C PHE A 65 -8.68 -5.85 5.39
N GLN A 66 -8.59 -6.38 6.59
CA GLN A 66 -7.85 -7.59 6.91
C GLN A 66 -8.77 -8.49 7.71
N TRP A 67 -9.03 -9.67 7.19
CA TRP A 67 -9.94 -10.64 7.78
C TRP A 67 -9.24 -11.96 8.05
N LYS A 68 -9.13 -12.30 9.31
CA LYS A 68 -8.67 -13.61 9.77
C LYS A 68 -9.83 -14.59 9.78
N VAL A 69 -10.03 -15.29 8.65
CA VAL A 69 -11.17 -16.21 8.45
C VAL A 69 -11.11 -17.39 9.41
N ILE A 70 -9.93 -17.98 9.52
CA ILE A 70 -9.54 -19.02 10.47
C ILE A 70 -8.11 -18.76 10.94
N ASN A 71 -7.64 -19.52 11.92
CA ASN A 71 -6.29 -19.31 12.48
C ASN A 71 -5.16 -19.36 11.44
N ASN A 72 -5.37 -20.09 10.36
CA ASN A 72 -4.36 -20.32 9.32
C ASN A 72 -4.65 -19.57 8.01
N LEU A 73 -5.79 -18.84 7.90
CA LEU A 73 -6.18 -18.14 6.67
C LEU A 73 -6.46 -16.68 6.95
N LEU A 74 -5.70 -15.82 6.29
CA LEU A 74 -5.84 -14.38 6.30
C LEU A 74 -6.21 -13.89 4.89
N ILE A 75 -7.23 -13.05 4.79
CA ILE A 75 -7.62 -12.37 3.55
C ILE A 75 -7.44 -10.87 3.77
N ILE A 76 -6.81 -10.22 2.79
CA ILE A 76 -6.55 -8.78 2.81
C ILE A 76 -7.12 -8.21 1.52
N GLY A 77 -7.83 -7.10 1.62
CA GLY A 77 -8.31 -6.37 0.45
C GLY A 77 -8.08 -4.87 0.61
N THR A 78 -7.75 -4.21 -0.48
CA THR A 78 -7.63 -2.75 -0.54
C THR A 78 -8.27 -2.21 -1.79
N LEU A 79 -8.86 -1.04 -1.68
CA LEU A 79 -9.40 -0.25 -2.77
C LEU A 79 -8.80 1.15 -2.68
N GLU A 80 -8.13 1.58 -3.72
CA GLU A 80 -7.45 2.87 -3.79
C GLU A 80 -7.98 3.69 -4.96
N SER A 81 -8.25 4.95 -4.69
CA SER A 81 -8.66 5.93 -5.69
C SER A 81 -7.79 7.17 -5.59
N GLU A 82 -7.11 7.48 -6.67
CA GLU A 82 -6.40 8.75 -6.85
C GLU A 82 -7.19 9.66 -7.79
N LYS A 83 -7.06 10.97 -7.60
CA LYS A 83 -7.76 11.99 -8.41
C LYS A 83 -7.56 11.84 -9.92
N THR A 84 -6.42 11.29 -10.35
CA THR A 84 -6.00 11.25 -11.76
C THR A 84 -6.00 9.84 -12.33
N HIS A 85 -6.20 8.81 -11.52
CA HIS A 85 -6.04 7.42 -11.91
C HIS A 85 -7.30 6.58 -11.73
N VAL A 86 -7.31 5.46 -12.46
CA VAL A 86 -8.34 4.43 -12.35
C VAL A 86 -8.34 3.85 -10.94
N LEU A 87 -9.52 3.51 -10.45
CA LEU A 87 -9.69 2.79 -9.20
C LEU A 87 -8.89 1.49 -9.21
N VAL A 88 -7.98 1.33 -8.25
CA VAL A 88 -7.14 0.14 -8.11
C VAL A 88 -7.63 -0.69 -6.93
N GLY A 89 -8.00 -1.92 -7.22
CA GLY A 89 -8.36 -2.90 -6.21
C GLY A 89 -7.25 -3.94 -6.06
N ASN A 90 -6.95 -4.33 -4.84
CA ASN A 90 -6.04 -5.42 -4.52
C ASN A 90 -6.76 -6.39 -3.60
N ILE A 91 -6.60 -7.68 -3.86
CA ILE A 91 -7.03 -8.74 -2.95
C ILE A 91 -5.88 -9.73 -2.79
N GLY A 92 -5.62 -10.13 -1.58
CA GLY A 92 -4.57 -11.08 -1.23
C GLY A 92 -5.07 -12.10 -0.21
N MET A 93 -4.46 -13.25 -0.24
CA MET A 93 -4.70 -14.35 0.68
C MET A 93 -3.36 -14.89 1.17
N GLU A 94 -3.27 -15.11 2.47
CA GLU A 94 -2.15 -15.80 3.11
C GLU A 94 -2.69 -17.05 3.79
N TYR A 95 -2.11 -18.19 3.48
CA TYR A 95 -2.42 -19.45 4.11
C TYR A 95 -1.19 -20.03 4.79
N ARG A 96 -1.30 -20.27 6.10
CA ARG A 96 -0.26 -20.91 6.91
C ARG A 96 -0.43 -22.42 6.80
N LEU A 97 0.50 -23.07 6.09
CA LEU A 97 0.51 -24.54 5.92
C LEU A 97 1.02 -25.26 7.17
N PHE A 98 2.10 -24.72 7.75
CA PHE A 98 2.73 -25.19 8.99
C PHE A 98 3.03 -23.95 9.85
N ASP A 99 3.43 -24.15 11.09
CA ASP A 99 3.67 -23.04 12.02
C ASP A 99 4.67 -22.01 11.47
N ASP A 100 5.59 -22.45 10.62
CA ASP A 100 6.67 -21.64 10.08
C ASP A 100 6.56 -21.37 8.57
N PHE A 101 5.60 -21.97 7.85
CA PHE A 101 5.53 -21.86 6.38
C PHE A 101 4.21 -21.25 5.90
N TYR A 102 4.33 -20.23 5.04
CA TYR A 102 3.19 -19.50 4.49
C TYR A 102 3.20 -19.52 2.97
N ILE A 103 2.01 -19.64 2.39
CA ILE A 103 1.78 -19.37 0.96
C ILE A 103 0.92 -18.13 0.86
N ARG A 104 1.30 -17.25 -0.05
CA ARG A 104 0.59 -16.02 -0.34
C ARG A 104 0.20 -15.95 -1.81
N THR A 105 -0.97 -15.46 -2.08
CA THR A 105 -1.41 -15.15 -3.44
C THR A 105 -2.14 -13.83 -3.44
N GLY A 106 -2.07 -13.10 -4.54
CA GLY A 106 -2.75 -11.84 -4.66
C GLY A 106 -3.01 -11.44 -6.11
N ILE A 107 -3.93 -10.53 -6.27
CA ILE A 107 -4.30 -9.96 -7.56
C ILE A 107 -4.52 -8.46 -7.37
N GLN A 108 -3.91 -7.66 -8.25
CA GLN A 108 -4.22 -6.25 -8.44
C GLN A 108 -5.06 -6.10 -9.71
N THR A 109 -6.02 -5.18 -9.71
CA THR A 109 -6.98 -5.05 -10.84
C THR A 109 -6.49 -4.14 -11.96
N ALA A 110 -5.78 -3.06 -11.64
CA ALA A 110 -5.38 -2.06 -12.62
C ALA A 110 -3.93 -1.57 -12.40
N PRO A 111 -2.96 -2.01 -13.21
CA PRO A 111 -3.08 -3.09 -14.21
C PRO A 111 -3.32 -4.45 -13.55
N PHE A 112 -3.78 -5.44 -14.32
CA PHE A 112 -3.99 -6.79 -13.79
C PHE A 112 -2.65 -7.46 -13.51
N LEU A 113 -2.34 -7.65 -12.22
CA LEU A 113 -1.05 -8.17 -11.73
C LEU A 113 -1.30 -9.30 -10.73
N PRO A 114 -1.33 -10.56 -11.19
CA PRO A 114 -1.32 -11.69 -10.28
C PRO A 114 0.03 -11.84 -9.63
N SER A 115 0.04 -12.25 -8.36
CA SER A 115 1.22 -12.46 -7.54
C SER A 115 1.13 -13.75 -6.74
N LEU A 116 2.29 -14.36 -6.53
CA LEU A 116 2.48 -15.53 -5.68
C LEU A 116 3.66 -15.30 -4.78
N GLY A 117 3.60 -15.81 -3.55
CA GLY A 117 4.70 -15.72 -2.60
C GLY A 117 4.73 -16.91 -1.67
N ILE A 118 5.89 -17.16 -1.16
CA ILE A 118 6.14 -18.13 -0.08
C ILE A 118 6.96 -17.46 1.01
N GLY A 119 6.67 -17.77 2.25
CA GLY A 119 7.40 -17.27 3.39
C GLY A 119 7.75 -18.41 4.36
N TYR A 120 8.93 -18.34 4.93
CA TYR A 120 9.39 -19.25 5.95
C TYR A 120 9.90 -18.48 7.16
N SER A 121 9.36 -18.80 8.33
CA SER A 121 9.70 -18.15 9.60
C SER A 121 10.50 -19.12 10.46
N LEU A 122 11.74 -18.78 10.75
CA LEU A 122 12.60 -19.59 11.61
C LEU A 122 12.98 -18.76 12.84
N SER A 123 12.31 -19.02 13.96
CA SER A 123 12.55 -18.32 15.23
C SER A 123 12.51 -16.78 15.06
N ALA A 124 13.66 -16.12 15.03
CA ALA A 124 13.78 -14.67 14.87
C ALA A 124 13.83 -14.19 13.41
N PHE A 125 14.00 -15.09 12.44
CA PHE A 125 14.16 -14.76 11.03
C PHE A 125 12.92 -15.15 10.23
N THR A 126 12.51 -14.29 9.29
CA THR A 126 11.51 -14.65 8.28
C THR A 126 12.10 -14.36 6.90
N LEU A 127 12.08 -15.36 6.04
CA LEU A 127 12.47 -15.28 4.63
C LEU A 127 11.22 -15.28 3.78
N ASP A 128 11.08 -14.29 2.92
CA ASP A 128 9.99 -14.16 1.98
C ASP A 128 10.51 -14.14 0.54
N ILE A 129 9.87 -14.90 -0.33
CA ILE A 129 10.09 -14.86 -1.77
C ILE A 129 8.75 -14.60 -2.42
N ALA A 130 8.68 -13.60 -3.27
CA ALA A 130 7.46 -13.23 -3.98
C ALA A 130 7.73 -13.00 -5.46
N THR A 131 6.76 -13.33 -6.28
CA THR A 131 6.78 -13.06 -7.72
C THR A 131 5.48 -12.40 -8.13
N GLN A 132 5.58 -11.48 -9.08
CA GLN A 132 4.46 -10.78 -9.69
C GLN A 132 4.59 -10.83 -11.20
N LEU A 133 3.51 -11.14 -11.87
CA LEU A 133 3.45 -11.20 -13.34
C LEU A 133 2.83 -9.93 -13.89
N HIS A 134 3.60 -9.20 -14.68
CA HIS A 134 3.12 -8.02 -15.39
C HIS A 134 2.87 -8.37 -16.86
N PRO A 135 1.68 -8.04 -17.44
CA PRO A 135 1.31 -8.47 -18.80
C PRO A 135 2.26 -7.95 -19.89
N LEU A 136 2.91 -6.80 -19.67
CA LEU A 136 3.83 -6.19 -20.65
C LEU A 136 5.32 -6.30 -20.26
N LEU A 137 5.63 -6.27 -18.96
CA LEU A 137 7.01 -6.23 -18.47
C LEU A 137 7.54 -7.61 -18.09
N GLY A 138 6.68 -8.64 -18.11
CA GLY A 138 7.06 -9.99 -17.73
C GLY A 138 7.03 -10.20 -16.21
N MET A 139 7.80 -11.15 -15.72
CA MET A 139 7.82 -11.58 -14.33
C MET A 139 8.86 -10.79 -13.53
N SER A 140 8.45 -10.23 -12.41
CA SER A 140 9.35 -9.66 -11.40
C SER A 140 9.39 -10.55 -10.18
N MET A 141 10.56 -10.64 -9.53
CA MET A 141 10.79 -11.45 -8.35
C MET A 141 11.43 -10.59 -7.26
N GLY A 142 10.98 -10.78 -6.02
CA GLY A 142 11.51 -10.12 -4.84
C GLY A 142 11.85 -11.13 -3.74
N ILE A 143 12.90 -10.83 -3.00
CA ILE A 143 13.32 -11.60 -1.81
C ILE A 143 13.37 -10.64 -0.64
N GLY A 144 12.75 -10.99 0.46
CA GLY A 144 12.72 -10.24 1.72
C GLY A 144 13.30 -11.06 2.87
N LEU A 145 14.05 -10.40 3.73
CA LEU A 145 14.52 -10.96 5.00
C LEU A 145 14.10 -10.03 6.14
N LYS A 146 13.40 -10.58 7.11
CA LYS A 146 12.97 -9.88 8.32
C LYS A 146 13.62 -10.53 9.53
N TYR A 147 14.15 -9.71 10.43
CA TYR A 147 14.62 -10.13 11.75
C TYR A 147 13.76 -9.48 12.83
N SER A 148 13.28 -10.28 13.76
CA SER A 148 12.48 -9.83 14.93
C SER A 148 13.25 -10.17 16.20
N PHE A 149 13.55 -9.17 17.02
CA PHE A 149 14.25 -9.27 18.30
C PHE A 149 13.31 -8.99 19.48
#